data_aea7f0568c839c6597845093951b5d7e
#
_entry.id   aea7f0568c839c6597845093951b5d7e
#
_cell.length_a   1.000
_cell.length_b   1.000
_cell.length_c   1.000
_cell.angle_alpha   90.00
_cell.angle_beta   90.00
_cell.angle_gamma   90.00
#
_symmetry.space_group_name_H-M   'P 1'
#
loop_
_entity.id
_entity.type
_entity.pdbx_description
1 polymer ?
#
loop_
_entity_poly.entity_id
_entity_poly.type
_entity_poly.pdbx_seq_one_letter_code
_entity_poly.pdbx_strand_id
1 'polypeptide(L)'
;MLHHRHRPQPDHRDLELLKDEICFGSNRIFEIYPRTSWRPTYYMNQDFKLIEKFHDEINALDVKAIFMPMDIREKFQGNPLAHFFVLRHKEFYPGDAEFSENLHHYMGQGFTVTYGAIQMARYMGFSEVYLLGIDHNYSISLNEKGIPVMNEGTQDYFQGSKASNQGLNLPRVVESTVAYMTARKYADRHPGFAVYNATRGGKLEAFQRVKLEDVLAKKER
;
A
#
# COMPACT_ATOMS: atom_id res chain seq x y z
N MET A 1 24.83 13.21 21.00
CA MET A 1 23.38 12.91 20.94
C MET A 1 23.05 12.45 19.54
N LEU A 2 23.01 11.13 19.32
CA LEU A 2 22.68 10.56 18.03
C LEU A 2 21.15 10.53 17.91
N HIS A 3 20.57 11.44 17.15
CA HIS A 3 19.18 11.35 16.74
C HIS A 3 19.02 10.14 15.83
N HIS A 4 18.55 9.02 16.38
CA HIS A 4 17.98 7.94 15.58
C HIS A 4 16.72 8.50 14.89
N ARG A 5 16.87 8.94 13.64
CA ARG A 5 15.73 9.22 12.77
C ARG A 5 15.02 7.88 12.56
N HIS A 6 13.89 7.70 13.25
CA HIS A 6 13.01 6.59 12.99
C HIS A 6 12.58 6.65 11.53
N ARG A 7 12.96 5.65 10.75
CA ARG A 7 12.59 5.52 9.34
C ARG A 7 11.27 4.75 9.27
N PRO A 8 10.21 5.33 8.71
CA PRO A 8 8.90 4.67 8.63
C PRO A 8 8.85 3.55 7.56
N GLN A 9 9.70 3.61 6.55
CA GLN A 9 9.82 2.57 5.52
C GLN A 9 10.36 1.26 6.12
N PRO A 10 9.86 0.08 5.67
CA PRO A 10 10.41 -1.18 6.14
C PRO A 10 11.90 -1.23 5.83
N ASP A 11 12.71 -1.55 6.83
CA ASP A 11 14.12 -1.85 6.60
C ASP A 11 14.19 -3.19 5.81
N HIS A 12 15.21 -3.36 4.96
CA HIS A 12 15.47 -4.64 4.32
C HIS A 12 15.53 -5.81 5.32
N ARG A 13 15.96 -5.56 6.57
CA ARG A 13 15.97 -6.55 7.65
C ARG A 13 14.56 -6.98 8.07
N ASP A 14 13.61 -6.06 8.12
CA ASP A 14 12.22 -6.38 8.43
C ASP A 14 11.62 -7.26 7.32
N LEU A 15 11.98 -7.01 6.04
CA LEU A 15 11.53 -7.81 4.91
C LEU A 15 12.12 -9.24 4.91
N GLU A 16 13.38 -9.41 5.35
CA GLU A 16 13.98 -10.74 5.47
C GLU A 16 13.23 -11.64 6.48
N LEU A 17 12.63 -11.05 7.52
CA LEU A 17 11.78 -11.76 8.48
C LEU A 17 10.45 -12.23 7.89
N LEU A 18 10.06 -11.71 6.72
CA LEU A 18 8.78 -11.99 6.08
C LEU A 18 8.87 -12.99 4.93
N LYS A 19 9.98 -13.71 4.77
CA LYS A 19 10.19 -14.64 3.65
C LYS A 19 9.14 -15.75 3.56
N ASP A 20 8.67 -16.23 4.71
CA ASP A 20 7.69 -17.29 4.81
C ASP A 20 6.27 -16.76 5.01
N GLU A 21 6.08 -15.45 4.95
CA GLU A 21 4.79 -14.79 5.14
C GLU A 21 4.12 -14.44 3.81
N ILE A 22 2.78 -14.46 3.80
CA ILE A 22 2.03 -13.98 2.66
C ILE A 22 2.02 -12.45 2.68
N CYS A 23 2.69 -11.84 1.71
CA CYS A 23 2.86 -10.40 1.64
C CYS A 23 2.28 -9.81 0.36
N PHE A 24 1.65 -8.65 0.48
CA PHE A 24 1.31 -7.77 -0.64
C PHE A 24 2.38 -6.69 -0.79
N GLY A 25 3.05 -6.65 -1.94
CA GLY A 25 3.86 -5.52 -2.35
C GLY A 25 3.03 -4.52 -3.16
N SER A 26 3.42 -3.26 -3.14
CA SER A 26 2.73 -2.21 -3.90
C SER A 26 3.67 -1.14 -4.41
N ASN A 27 3.18 -0.29 -5.29
CA ASN A 27 3.91 0.85 -5.82
C ASN A 27 5.29 0.44 -6.36
N ARG A 28 6.35 1.08 -5.89
CA ARG A 28 7.72 0.87 -6.35
C ARG A 28 8.50 -0.10 -5.45
N ILE A 29 7.85 -1.13 -4.90
CA ILE A 29 8.49 -2.11 -4.01
C ILE A 29 9.70 -2.79 -4.65
N PHE A 30 9.73 -2.92 -5.97
CA PHE A 30 10.84 -3.51 -6.72
C PHE A 30 12.18 -2.74 -6.55
N GLU A 31 12.14 -1.48 -6.15
CA GLU A 31 13.36 -0.69 -5.93
C GLU A 31 14.18 -1.17 -4.73
N ILE A 32 13.58 -1.92 -3.80
CA ILE A 32 14.32 -2.49 -2.67
C ILE A 32 15.00 -3.81 -3.02
N TYR A 33 14.64 -4.47 -4.11
CA TYR A 33 15.11 -5.81 -4.47
C TYR A 33 16.65 -5.98 -4.55
N PRO A 34 17.45 -4.96 -4.95
CA PRO A 34 18.89 -5.07 -4.87
C PRO A 34 19.45 -5.20 -3.45
N ARG A 35 18.65 -4.95 -2.42
CA ARG A 35 19.07 -4.94 -1.01
C ARG A 35 18.54 -6.13 -0.20
N THR A 36 17.65 -6.94 -0.77
CA THR A 36 16.99 -8.05 -0.09
C THR A 36 16.65 -9.17 -1.06
N SER A 37 16.72 -10.41 -0.58
CA SER A 37 16.23 -11.58 -1.31
C SER A 37 14.71 -11.77 -1.17
N TRP A 38 14.06 -11.03 -0.27
CA TRP A 38 12.62 -11.07 -0.09
C TRP A 38 11.87 -10.63 -1.35
N ARG A 39 10.77 -11.32 -1.61
CA ARG A 39 9.79 -10.95 -2.66
C ARG A 39 8.39 -11.04 -2.07
N PRO A 40 7.48 -10.12 -2.43
CA PRO A 40 6.08 -10.24 -2.01
C PRO A 40 5.42 -11.44 -2.69
N THR A 41 4.47 -12.04 -2.02
CA THR A 41 3.65 -13.12 -2.59
C THR A 41 2.76 -12.58 -3.71
N TYR A 42 2.19 -11.41 -3.49
CA TYR A 42 1.29 -10.70 -4.40
C TYR A 42 1.74 -9.27 -4.59
N TYR A 43 1.47 -8.74 -5.77
CA TYR A 43 1.66 -7.32 -6.05
C TYR A 43 0.33 -6.68 -6.41
N MET A 44 0.12 -5.44 -5.93
CA MET A 44 -1.08 -4.67 -6.24
C MET A 44 -0.74 -3.21 -6.47
N ASN A 45 -1.39 -2.62 -7.46
CA ASN A 45 -1.33 -1.17 -7.69
C ASN A 45 -2.67 -0.66 -8.22
N GLN A 46 -2.93 0.64 -8.02
CA GLN A 46 -4.11 1.34 -8.53
C GLN A 46 -3.79 2.76 -9.01
N ASP A 47 -2.54 3.19 -8.95
CA ASP A 47 -2.08 4.48 -9.48
C ASP A 47 -1.73 4.33 -10.96
N PHE A 48 -2.63 4.79 -11.84
CA PHE A 48 -2.48 4.69 -13.28
C PHE A 48 -1.19 5.29 -13.79
N LYS A 49 -0.80 6.47 -13.29
CA LYS A 49 0.44 7.14 -13.74
C LYS A 49 1.69 6.36 -13.33
N LEU A 50 1.67 5.77 -12.13
CA LEU A 50 2.75 4.92 -11.68
C LEU A 50 2.81 3.64 -12.51
N ILE A 51 1.67 3.01 -12.79
CA ILE A 51 1.60 1.80 -13.57
C ILE A 51 2.07 2.06 -15.00
N GLU A 52 1.60 3.14 -15.64
CA GLU A 52 2.06 3.52 -16.99
C GLU A 52 3.57 3.73 -17.06
N LYS A 53 4.14 4.34 -16.02
CA LYS A 53 5.57 4.66 -15.97
C LYS A 53 6.46 3.44 -15.73
N PHE A 54 5.99 2.44 -14.99
CA PHE A 54 6.76 1.30 -14.51
C PHE A 54 6.16 -0.06 -14.91
N HIS A 55 5.37 -0.11 -15.99
CA HIS A 55 4.68 -1.35 -16.38
C HIS A 55 5.65 -2.49 -16.75
N ASP A 56 6.83 -2.19 -17.28
CA ASP A 56 7.83 -3.20 -17.63
C ASP A 56 8.40 -3.86 -16.37
N GLU A 57 8.77 -3.05 -15.36
CA GLU A 57 9.26 -3.55 -14.08
C GLU A 57 8.18 -4.34 -13.35
N ILE A 58 6.92 -3.90 -13.42
CA ILE A 58 5.79 -4.60 -12.81
C ILE A 58 5.53 -5.93 -13.53
N ASN A 59 5.59 -5.97 -14.85
CA ASN A 59 5.42 -7.21 -15.62
C ASN A 59 6.53 -8.24 -15.35
N ALA A 60 7.72 -7.79 -14.97
CA ALA A 60 8.86 -8.62 -14.65
C ALA A 60 8.93 -9.09 -13.19
N LEU A 61 7.90 -8.79 -12.37
CA LEU A 61 7.92 -9.16 -10.95
C LEU A 61 7.84 -10.67 -10.75
N ASP A 62 8.68 -11.18 -9.85
CA ASP A 62 8.62 -12.54 -9.34
C ASP A 62 7.61 -12.61 -8.17
N VAL A 63 6.34 -12.87 -8.51
CA VAL A 63 5.20 -12.91 -7.60
C VAL A 63 4.21 -13.99 -8.04
N LYS A 64 3.29 -14.39 -7.17
CA LYS A 64 2.23 -15.37 -7.53
C LYS A 64 1.07 -14.74 -8.32
N ALA A 65 0.79 -13.46 -8.09
CA ALA A 65 -0.23 -12.72 -8.83
C ALA A 65 0.01 -11.21 -8.76
N ILE A 66 -0.44 -10.51 -9.81
CA ILE A 66 -0.40 -9.07 -9.98
C ILE A 66 -1.84 -8.58 -10.10
N PHE A 67 -2.30 -7.75 -9.16
CA PHE A 67 -3.66 -7.21 -9.14
C PHE A 67 -3.67 -5.76 -9.64
N MET A 68 -4.38 -5.49 -10.72
CA MET A 68 -4.42 -4.21 -11.42
C MET A 68 -5.84 -3.74 -11.72
N PRO A 69 -6.08 -2.43 -11.87
CA PRO A 69 -7.35 -1.93 -12.40
C PRO A 69 -7.61 -2.45 -13.81
N MET A 70 -8.87 -2.76 -14.10
CA MET A 70 -9.31 -3.24 -15.42
C MET A 70 -8.99 -2.26 -16.56
N ASP A 71 -8.96 -0.98 -16.25
CA ASP A 71 -8.75 0.12 -17.21
C ASP A 71 -7.37 0.08 -17.91
N ILE A 72 -6.40 -0.59 -17.26
CA ILE A 72 -5.02 -0.68 -17.78
C ILE A 72 -4.64 -2.09 -18.24
N ARG A 73 -5.61 -2.99 -18.42
CA ARG A 73 -5.37 -4.39 -18.77
C ARG A 73 -4.48 -4.57 -19.99
N GLU A 74 -4.55 -3.64 -20.94
CA GLU A 74 -3.77 -3.71 -22.18
C GLU A 74 -2.26 -3.69 -21.95
N LYS A 75 -1.80 -3.03 -20.88
CA LYS A 75 -0.37 -2.98 -20.49
C LYS A 75 0.16 -4.32 -19.98
N PHE A 76 -0.74 -5.23 -19.59
CA PHE A 76 -0.42 -6.55 -19.02
C PHE A 76 -0.91 -7.68 -19.91
N GLN A 77 -1.17 -7.41 -21.19
CA GLN A 77 -1.62 -8.41 -22.14
C GLN A 77 -0.58 -9.52 -22.30
N GLY A 78 -1.03 -10.77 -22.14
CA GLY A 78 -0.14 -11.94 -22.21
C GLY A 78 0.60 -12.29 -20.91
N ASN A 79 0.46 -11.49 -19.85
CA ASN A 79 1.00 -11.84 -18.54
C ASN A 79 0.01 -12.75 -17.79
N PRO A 80 0.32 -14.06 -17.58
CA PRO A 80 -0.60 -15.00 -16.94
C PRO A 80 -0.80 -14.72 -15.44
N LEU A 81 0.04 -13.91 -14.82
CA LEU A 81 -0.04 -13.53 -13.42
C LEU A 81 -0.93 -12.30 -13.18
N ALA A 82 -1.34 -11.60 -14.25
CA ALA A 82 -2.14 -10.40 -14.14
C ALA A 82 -3.62 -10.71 -13.94
N HIS A 83 -4.18 -10.22 -12.84
CA HIS A 83 -5.60 -10.28 -12.49
C HIS A 83 -6.15 -8.86 -12.37
N PHE A 84 -7.39 -8.66 -12.81
CA PHE A 84 -7.94 -7.32 -12.94
C PHE A 84 -9.18 -7.16 -12.07
N PHE A 85 -9.29 -5.98 -11.45
CA PHE A 85 -10.46 -5.56 -10.70
C PHE A 85 -11.02 -4.25 -11.25
N VAL A 86 -12.32 -4.04 -11.09
CA VAL A 86 -12.96 -2.77 -11.39
C VAL A 86 -12.73 -1.83 -10.22
N LEU A 87 -11.97 -0.77 -10.41
CA LEU A 87 -11.81 0.28 -9.39
C LEU A 87 -12.98 1.26 -9.50
N ARG A 88 -13.81 1.31 -8.45
CA ARG A 88 -14.94 2.23 -8.43
C ARG A 88 -14.48 3.62 -8.02
N HIS A 89 -14.32 4.49 -9.03
CA HIS A 89 -13.99 5.88 -8.82
C HIS A 89 -15.19 6.64 -8.28
N LYS A 90 -15.15 6.99 -7.00
CA LYS A 90 -16.19 7.76 -6.33
C LYS A 90 -15.57 8.70 -5.32
N GLU A 91 -15.90 9.99 -5.45
CA GLU A 91 -15.62 10.94 -4.40
C GLU A 91 -16.52 10.65 -3.20
N PHE A 92 -15.97 10.59 -2.01
CA PHE A 92 -16.70 10.24 -0.80
C PHE A 92 -16.55 11.28 0.32
N TYR A 93 -15.45 12.02 0.33
CA TYR A 93 -15.24 13.04 1.35
C TYR A 93 -16.30 14.17 1.23
N PRO A 94 -16.93 14.61 2.36
CA PRO A 94 -16.61 14.33 3.77
C PRO A 94 -17.24 13.05 4.35
N GLY A 95 -17.96 12.25 3.57
CA GLY A 95 -18.51 10.96 4.01
C GLY A 95 -17.46 9.84 4.05
N ASP A 96 -17.90 8.63 4.40
CA ASP A 96 -17.06 7.45 4.44
C ASP A 96 -16.76 6.90 3.03
N ALA A 97 -15.60 6.28 2.87
CA ALA A 97 -15.29 5.50 1.67
C ALA A 97 -16.16 4.24 1.57
N GLU A 98 -16.23 3.64 0.39
CA GLU A 98 -16.90 2.34 0.23
C GLU A 98 -15.91 1.20 0.49
N PHE A 99 -16.23 0.30 1.42
CA PHE A 99 -15.51 -0.97 1.61
C PHE A 99 -16.28 -2.08 0.91
N SER A 100 -15.72 -2.63 -0.19
CA SER A 100 -16.38 -3.69 -0.95
C SER A 100 -16.06 -5.06 -0.35
N GLU A 101 -17.09 -5.87 -0.15
CA GLU A 101 -16.95 -7.28 0.24
C GLU A 101 -16.95 -8.22 -0.97
N ASN A 102 -17.36 -7.73 -2.13
CA ASN A 102 -17.43 -8.51 -3.36
C ASN A 102 -16.61 -7.86 -4.49
N LEU A 103 -15.35 -8.24 -4.58
CA LEU A 103 -14.42 -7.71 -5.56
C LEU A 103 -14.67 -8.21 -6.99
N HIS A 104 -15.57 -9.17 -7.20
CA HIS A 104 -16.08 -9.50 -8.53
C HIS A 104 -16.84 -8.32 -9.17
N HIS A 105 -17.49 -7.50 -8.33
CA HIS A 105 -18.22 -6.35 -8.84
C HIS A 105 -17.33 -5.12 -8.94
N TYR A 106 -16.69 -4.75 -7.84
CA TYR A 106 -15.78 -3.62 -7.79
C TYR A 106 -14.96 -3.60 -6.50
N MET A 107 -13.89 -2.84 -6.53
CA MET A 107 -13.10 -2.44 -5.37
C MET A 107 -13.39 -0.98 -5.06
N GLY A 108 -13.71 -0.66 -3.81
CA GLY A 108 -13.92 0.72 -3.37
C GLY A 108 -12.63 1.53 -3.40
N GLN A 109 -12.69 2.73 -3.99
CA GLN A 109 -11.56 3.64 -4.01
C GLN A 109 -11.30 4.22 -2.61
N GLY A 110 -10.03 4.27 -2.20
CA GLY A 110 -9.59 4.89 -0.95
C GLY A 110 -8.45 5.89 -1.14
N PHE A 111 -8.14 6.25 -2.38
CA PHE A 111 -6.99 7.12 -2.75
C PHE A 111 -5.64 6.65 -2.19
N THR A 112 -5.57 5.38 -1.82
CA THR A 112 -4.35 4.67 -1.43
C THR A 112 -4.47 3.20 -1.79
N VAL A 113 -3.44 2.64 -2.39
CA VAL A 113 -3.39 1.22 -2.76
C VAL A 113 -3.55 0.31 -1.54
N THR A 114 -3.08 0.75 -0.38
CA THR A 114 -3.20 -0.01 0.87
C THR A 114 -4.65 -0.29 1.26
N TYR A 115 -5.57 0.65 1.00
CA TYR A 115 -7.00 0.42 1.23
C TYR A 115 -7.57 -0.68 0.32
N GLY A 116 -7.16 -0.68 -0.95
CA GLY A 116 -7.49 -1.75 -1.88
C GLY A 116 -6.91 -3.10 -1.45
N ALA A 117 -5.66 -3.11 -0.98
CA ALA A 117 -5.01 -4.33 -0.48
C ALA A 117 -5.71 -4.91 0.76
N ILE A 118 -6.22 -4.06 1.67
CA ILE A 118 -7.04 -4.51 2.82
C ILE A 118 -8.34 -5.18 2.34
N GLN A 119 -9.04 -4.59 1.35
CA GLN A 119 -10.25 -5.17 0.76
C GLN A 119 -9.91 -6.52 0.07
N MET A 120 -8.81 -6.58 -0.69
CA MET A 120 -8.35 -7.79 -1.35
C MET A 120 -8.02 -8.89 -0.33
N ALA A 121 -7.30 -8.57 0.73
CA ALA A 121 -6.98 -9.51 1.79
C ALA A 121 -8.26 -10.06 2.44
N ARG A 122 -9.23 -9.21 2.75
CA ARG A 122 -10.53 -9.65 3.27
C ARG A 122 -11.26 -10.58 2.29
N TYR A 123 -11.31 -10.23 1.02
CA TYR A 123 -11.94 -11.02 -0.03
C TYR A 123 -11.27 -12.39 -0.21
N MET A 124 -9.94 -12.46 -0.07
CA MET A 124 -9.16 -13.70 -0.13
C MET A 124 -9.28 -14.55 1.15
N GLY A 125 -10.04 -14.09 2.16
CA GLY A 125 -10.30 -14.87 3.39
C GLY A 125 -9.27 -14.71 4.50
N PHE A 126 -8.36 -13.74 4.41
CA PHE A 126 -7.46 -13.45 5.53
C PHE A 126 -8.23 -12.89 6.72
N SER A 127 -7.90 -13.38 7.92
CA SER A 127 -8.48 -12.93 9.18
C SER A 127 -7.71 -11.79 9.82
N GLU A 128 -6.43 -11.65 9.50
CA GLU A 128 -5.57 -10.61 10.06
C GLU A 128 -4.70 -9.98 8.97
N VAL A 129 -4.59 -8.65 8.99
CA VAL A 129 -3.76 -7.86 8.08
C VAL A 129 -2.82 -6.98 8.91
N TYR A 130 -1.53 -7.03 8.60
CA TYR A 130 -0.50 -6.24 9.27
C TYR A 130 0.12 -5.26 8.28
N LEU A 131 -0.07 -3.97 8.53
CA LEU A 131 0.48 -2.90 7.68
C LEU A 131 1.93 -2.64 8.05
N LEU A 132 2.82 -2.70 7.07
CA LEU A 132 4.25 -2.44 7.26
C LEU A 132 4.73 -1.38 6.26
N GLY A 133 5.42 -0.36 6.76
CA GLY A 133 5.93 0.74 5.92
C GLY A 133 4.85 1.73 5.46
N ILE A 134 3.70 1.75 6.11
CA ILE A 134 2.62 2.70 5.83
C ILE A 134 2.73 3.86 6.82
N ASP A 135 3.61 4.79 6.52
CA ASP A 135 3.92 5.92 7.40
C ASP A 135 2.87 7.04 7.37
N HIS A 136 2.14 7.16 6.28
CA HIS A 136 1.09 8.18 6.10
C HIS A 136 1.59 9.60 6.47
N ASN A 137 2.81 9.91 6.08
CA ASN A 137 3.52 11.14 6.42
C ASN A 137 4.01 11.84 5.16
N TYR A 138 3.13 12.62 4.55
CA TYR A 138 3.43 13.37 3.33
C TYR A 138 3.74 14.82 3.67
N SER A 139 4.76 15.39 3.04
CA SER A 139 5.06 16.82 3.12
C SER A 139 4.47 17.51 1.89
N ILE A 140 3.35 18.19 2.08
CA ILE A 140 2.64 18.94 1.04
C ILE A 140 2.62 20.41 1.46
N SER A 141 2.99 21.30 0.53
CA SER A 141 2.83 22.74 0.66
C SER A 141 1.99 23.30 -0.49
N LEU A 142 1.56 24.55 -0.38
CA LEU A 142 0.93 25.25 -1.51
C LEU A 142 2.01 26.09 -2.22
N ASN A 143 2.02 26.05 -3.56
CA ASN A 143 2.83 26.98 -4.33
C ASN A 143 2.20 28.39 -4.35
N GLU A 144 2.85 29.35 -5.00
CA GLU A 144 2.38 30.73 -5.13
C GLU A 144 0.98 30.86 -5.79
N LYS A 145 0.54 29.83 -6.52
CA LYS A 145 -0.79 29.77 -7.15
C LYS A 145 -1.83 29.05 -6.29
N GLY A 146 -1.48 28.68 -5.05
CA GLY A 146 -2.34 27.91 -4.16
C GLY A 146 -2.52 26.44 -4.56
N ILE A 147 -1.66 25.90 -5.43
CA ILE A 147 -1.72 24.52 -5.88
C ILE A 147 -0.88 23.65 -4.93
N PRO A 148 -1.42 22.53 -4.41
CA PRO A 148 -0.66 21.60 -3.60
C PRO A 148 0.52 21.01 -4.39
N VAL A 149 1.71 21.07 -3.78
CA VAL A 149 2.94 20.49 -4.33
C VAL A 149 3.67 19.70 -3.24
N MET A 150 4.34 18.63 -3.64
CA MET A 150 5.24 17.91 -2.75
C MET A 150 6.50 18.73 -2.51
N ASN A 151 6.91 18.86 -1.25
CA ASN A 151 8.16 19.54 -0.92
C ASN A 151 9.34 18.71 -1.41
N GLU A 152 10.31 19.38 -2.03
CA GLU A 152 11.59 18.77 -2.40
C GLU A 152 12.30 18.24 -1.15
N GLY A 153 12.87 17.03 -1.24
CA GLY A 153 13.54 16.37 -0.12
C GLY A 153 12.62 15.52 0.78
N THR A 154 11.31 15.48 0.53
CA THR A 154 10.41 14.49 1.15
C THR A 154 10.67 13.13 0.52
N GLN A 155 11.03 12.17 1.34
CA GLN A 155 11.36 10.81 0.86
C GLN A 155 10.14 9.91 0.99
N ASP A 156 9.34 9.83 -0.07
CA ASP A 156 8.10 9.03 -0.12
C ASP A 156 8.35 7.56 -0.53
N TYR A 157 9.57 7.24 -0.97
CA TYR A 157 10.00 5.92 -1.45
C TYR A 157 11.30 5.48 -0.77
N PHE A 158 11.73 4.25 -1.03
CA PHE A 158 12.94 3.68 -0.45
C PHE A 158 14.16 4.60 -0.62
N GLN A 159 14.99 4.68 0.42
CA GLN A 159 16.19 5.48 0.38
C GLN A 159 17.12 5.01 -0.76
N GLY A 160 17.46 5.94 -1.64
CA GLY A 160 18.30 5.66 -2.82
C GLY A 160 17.48 5.32 -4.07
N SER A 161 16.14 5.51 -4.04
CA SER A 161 15.33 5.52 -5.26
C SER A 161 15.90 6.53 -6.26
N LYS A 162 16.23 6.06 -7.47
CA LYS A 162 16.75 6.90 -8.56
C LYS A 162 15.66 7.48 -9.44
N ALA A 163 14.44 6.92 -9.37
CA ALA A 163 13.35 7.36 -10.21
C ALA A 163 12.68 8.61 -9.64
N SER A 164 12.50 9.60 -10.49
CA SER A 164 11.82 10.85 -10.17
C SER A 164 10.35 10.63 -9.84
N ASN A 165 9.82 11.37 -8.87
CA ASN A 165 8.39 11.46 -8.58
C ASN A 165 7.66 12.40 -9.56
N GLN A 166 8.38 13.05 -10.48
CA GLN A 166 7.79 13.96 -11.47
C GLN A 166 6.74 13.26 -12.32
N GLY A 167 5.58 13.88 -12.42
CA GLY A 167 4.44 13.35 -13.18
C GLY A 167 3.56 12.36 -12.43
N LEU A 168 3.91 11.93 -11.21
CA LEU A 168 3.04 11.10 -10.37
C LEU A 168 1.93 11.92 -9.72
N ASN A 169 0.90 11.21 -9.24
CA ASN A 169 -0.20 11.85 -8.54
C ASN A 169 0.24 12.35 -7.15
N LEU A 170 -0.30 13.50 -6.73
CA LEU A 170 -0.14 13.97 -5.36
C LEU A 170 -0.98 13.11 -4.41
N PRO A 171 -0.47 12.80 -3.19
CA PRO A 171 -1.23 12.08 -2.19
C PRO A 171 -2.49 12.85 -1.76
N ARG A 172 -3.62 12.18 -1.76
CA ARG A 172 -4.88 12.70 -1.20
C ARG A 172 -4.96 12.26 0.27
N VAL A 173 -4.28 12.99 1.13
CA VAL A 173 -4.03 12.59 2.53
C VAL A 173 -5.32 12.50 3.34
N VAL A 174 -6.22 13.49 3.20
CA VAL A 174 -7.49 13.51 3.95
C VAL A 174 -8.35 12.33 3.56
N GLU A 175 -8.55 12.10 2.26
CA GLU A 175 -9.40 11.02 1.75
C GLU A 175 -8.81 9.64 2.09
N SER A 176 -7.50 9.47 1.98
CA SER A 176 -6.86 8.21 2.38
C SER A 176 -6.95 7.97 3.89
N THR A 177 -6.92 9.02 4.73
CA THR A 177 -7.17 8.91 6.16
C THR A 177 -8.60 8.42 6.42
N VAL A 178 -9.60 9.02 5.75
CA VAL A 178 -11.01 8.60 5.87
C VAL A 178 -11.18 7.15 5.41
N ALA A 179 -10.53 6.74 4.33
CA ALA A 179 -10.55 5.36 3.86
C ALA A 179 -9.98 4.38 4.90
N TYR A 180 -8.86 4.71 5.54
CA TYR A 180 -8.33 3.89 6.64
C TYR A 180 -9.30 3.82 7.84
N MET A 181 -9.92 4.94 8.20
CA MET A 181 -10.96 4.94 9.25
C MET A 181 -12.17 4.08 8.85
N THR A 182 -12.55 4.07 7.58
CA THR A 182 -13.61 3.20 7.06
C THR A 182 -13.21 1.72 7.16
N ALA A 183 -11.97 1.36 6.79
CA ALA A 183 -11.48 -0.01 6.96
C ALA A 183 -11.46 -0.43 8.44
N ARG A 184 -11.12 0.49 9.36
CA ARG A 184 -11.20 0.25 10.81
C ARG A 184 -12.64 0.01 11.25
N LYS A 185 -13.59 0.89 10.88
CA LYS A 185 -15.02 0.72 11.19
C LYS A 185 -15.55 -0.63 10.63
N TYR A 186 -15.09 -1.02 9.46
CA TYR A 186 -15.44 -2.30 8.87
C TYR A 186 -14.92 -3.46 9.74
N ALA A 187 -13.65 -3.48 10.10
CA ALA A 187 -13.05 -4.51 10.94
C ALA A 187 -13.74 -4.62 12.31
N ASP A 188 -14.05 -3.48 12.94
CA ASP A 188 -14.74 -3.43 14.25
C ASP A 188 -16.16 -4.07 14.20
N ARG A 189 -16.80 -4.08 13.03
CA ARG A 189 -18.16 -4.67 12.83
C ARG A 189 -18.13 -6.11 12.35
N HIS A 190 -16.95 -6.64 11.98
CA HIS A 190 -16.82 -7.99 11.41
C HIS A 190 -15.87 -8.83 12.27
N PRO A 191 -16.38 -9.49 13.32
CA PRO A 191 -15.59 -10.42 14.12
C PRO A 191 -14.90 -11.47 13.24
N GLY A 192 -13.62 -11.69 13.46
CA GLY A 192 -12.79 -12.59 12.64
C GLY A 192 -12.05 -11.88 11.50
N PHE A 193 -12.10 -10.53 11.44
CA PHE A 193 -11.22 -9.74 10.59
C PHE A 193 -10.60 -8.58 11.37
N ALA A 194 -9.30 -8.46 11.38
CA ALA A 194 -8.57 -7.41 12.08
C ALA A 194 -7.47 -6.80 11.21
N VAL A 195 -7.22 -5.50 11.38
CA VAL A 195 -6.13 -4.79 10.74
C VAL A 195 -5.27 -4.13 11.80
N TYR A 196 -3.96 -4.35 11.73
CA TYR A 196 -2.97 -3.83 12.66
C TYR A 196 -1.92 -2.99 11.94
N ASN A 197 -1.34 -2.02 12.63
CA ASN A 197 -0.24 -1.22 12.12
C ASN A 197 1.09 -1.67 12.75
N ALA A 198 1.91 -2.40 11.98
CA ALA A 198 3.25 -2.84 12.36
C ALA A 198 4.35 -1.89 11.87
N THR A 199 3.99 -0.73 11.30
CA THR A 199 4.94 0.26 10.80
C THR A 199 5.73 0.89 11.95
N ARG A 200 7.06 0.93 11.82
CA ARG A 200 7.93 1.63 12.77
C ARG A 200 7.81 3.14 12.58
N GLY A 201 7.24 3.84 13.55
CA GLY A 201 6.98 5.28 13.43
C GLY A 201 5.79 5.60 12.52
N GLY A 202 5.88 6.68 11.74
CA GLY A 202 4.78 7.15 10.89
C GLY A 202 3.64 7.83 11.66
N LYS A 203 2.61 8.26 10.92
CA LYS A 203 1.46 9.03 11.46
C LYS A 203 0.12 8.32 11.27
N LEU A 204 0.10 7.09 10.78
CA LEU A 204 -1.15 6.34 10.63
C LEU A 204 -1.60 5.79 11.98
N GLU A 205 -2.66 6.38 12.55
CA GLU A 205 -3.22 5.99 13.85
C GLU A 205 -4.61 5.35 13.73
N ALA A 206 -5.06 5.04 12.51
CA ALA A 206 -6.36 4.40 12.30
C ALA A 206 -6.44 2.98 12.87
N PHE A 207 -5.31 2.28 12.99
CA PHE A 207 -5.25 0.89 13.43
C PHE A 207 -4.36 0.74 14.67
N GLN A 208 -4.68 -0.26 15.49
CA GLN A 208 -3.86 -0.61 16.65
C GLN A 208 -2.43 -0.90 16.24
N ARG A 209 -1.47 -0.25 16.92
CA ARG A 209 -0.05 -0.49 16.68
C ARG A 209 0.41 -1.79 17.35
N VAL A 210 1.22 -2.54 16.62
CA VAL A 210 1.86 -3.76 17.10
C VAL A 210 3.34 -3.74 16.70
N LYS A 211 4.16 -4.54 17.36
CA LYS A 211 5.55 -4.75 16.93
C LYS A 211 5.61 -5.98 16.02
N LEU A 212 6.32 -5.87 14.91
CA LEU A 212 6.47 -6.96 13.95
C LEU A 212 7.04 -8.21 14.63
N GLU A 213 8.05 -8.03 15.47
CA GLU A 213 8.71 -9.12 16.19
C GLU A 213 7.73 -9.89 17.09
N ASP A 214 6.82 -9.18 17.79
CA ASP A 214 5.83 -9.80 18.68
C ASP A 214 4.78 -10.60 17.86
N VAL A 215 4.47 -10.15 16.64
CA VAL A 215 3.56 -10.84 15.73
C VAL A 215 4.18 -12.16 15.26
N LEU A 216 5.42 -12.12 14.79
CA LEU A 216 6.13 -13.30 14.28
C LEU A 216 6.38 -14.34 15.38
N ALA A 217 6.77 -13.91 16.57
CA ALA A 217 7.00 -14.80 17.70
C ALA A 217 5.75 -15.56 18.20
N LYS A 218 4.54 -15.05 17.92
CA LYS A 218 3.27 -15.75 18.24
C LYS A 218 2.97 -16.92 17.31
N LYS A 219 3.48 -16.90 16.09
CA LYS A 219 3.26 -17.97 15.09
C LYS A 219 4.14 -19.20 15.32
N GLU A 220 5.26 -19.03 16.01
CA GLU A 220 6.20 -20.10 16.30
C GLU A 220 5.78 -20.96 17.52
N ARG A 221 4.68 -20.61 18.18
CA ARG A 221 4.10 -21.33 19.33
C ARG A 221 2.83 -22.09 18.96
#